data_71d997388e5545798c0ee9779c3ff120
#
_entry.id   71d997388e5545798c0ee9779c3ff120
#
_cell.length_a   1.000
_cell.length_b   1.000
_cell.length_c   1.000
_cell.angle_alpha   90.00
_cell.angle_beta   90.00
_cell.angle_gamma   90.00
#
_symmetry.space_group_name_H-M   'P 1'
#
loop_
_entity.id
_entity.type
_entity.pdbx_description
1 polymer ?
#
loop_
_entity_poly.entity_id
_entity_poly.type
_entity_poly.pdbx_seq_one_letter_code
_entity_poly.pdbx_strand_id
1 'polypeptide(L)'
;MRRGAWWYGDKKKGTAMKKMKTRLAAIAAVALSAVLACGVLAGCSSDKGEQKAEQPEQTAAVSLEGKSLNIYCGAGMTKPFQEIADAFKAQTGCEMNITFANAAQIQTQINTTQEGDFFIAGSADELKPVSDYVAASTDLVKHIPVLVVPADNPKGIQTVSDLVKCDTLLLGDPESTPIGKIAVKAMTDVGVMEQVKQSGSITTSTTAPQIAEALAKGEGDAAIVWKENAGKDGLTILENSGMENYVKTVPSAELTCAADADAVKAFSEFLQTETAKNIWIKFGYELV
;
A
#
# COMPACT_ATOMS: atom_id res chain seq x y z
N MET A 1 -1.92 3.52 -62.49
CA MET A 1 -1.57 4.86 -63.05
C MET A 1 -1.73 5.92 -61.96
N ARG A 2 -0.63 6.74 -61.80
CA ARG A 2 -0.43 7.98 -61.00
C ARG A 2 -0.38 7.76 -59.49
N ARG A 3 0.79 7.73 -58.76
CA ARG A 3 1.98 8.61 -58.56
C ARG A 3 1.63 10.04 -58.10
N GLY A 4 2.16 10.35 -56.92
CA GLY A 4 2.37 11.69 -56.35
C GLY A 4 2.52 11.56 -54.80
N ALA A 5 3.61 11.49 -54.17
CA ALA A 5 4.90 12.13 -53.99
C ALA A 5 4.83 13.54 -53.38
N TRP A 6 5.59 13.72 -52.28
CA TRP A 6 6.21 14.92 -51.71
C TRP A 6 5.37 15.81 -50.80
N TRP A 7 5.77 15.99 -49.54
CA TRP A 7 6.59 17.13 -49.11
C TRP A 7 7.32 16.87 -47.78
N TYR A 8 8.62 17.00 -47.92
CA TYR A 8 9.60 17.06 -46.85
C TYR A 8 9.75 18.55 -46.46
N GLY A 9 9.78 18.86 -45.18
CA GLY A 9 9.93 20.21 -44.64
C GLY A 9 10.78 20.23 -43.38
N ASP A 10 12.10 20.15 -43.59
CA ASP A 10 13.15 20.44 -42.61
C ASP A 10 13.21 21.96 -42.36
N LYS A 11 13.21 22.43 -41.12
CA LYS A 11 13.83 23.70 -40.72
C LYS A 11 14.42 23.64 -39.33
N LYS A 12 15.73 23.57 -39.32
CA LYS A 12 16.64 23.91 -38.23
C LYS A 12 16.50 25.37 -37.79
N LYS A 13 17.03 25.61 -36.59
CA LYS A 13 17.53 26.84 -35.89
C LYS A 13 16.64 27.20 -34.70
N GLY A 14 17.20 27.47 -33.51
CA GLY A 14 18.54 27.82 -33.10
C GLY A 14 18.62 27.95 -31.57
N THR A 15 19.79 27.75 -31.17
CA THR A 15 20.51 28.01 -29.92
C THR A 15 20.01 29.20 -29.07
N ALA A 16 19.85 29.00 -27.77
CA ALA A 16 20.20 30.00 -26.77
C ALA A 16 20.60 29.34 -25.43
N MET A 17 21.89 29.15 -25.31
CA MET A 17 22.57 28.90 -24.03
C MET A 17 22.59 30.20 -23.23
N LYS A 18 21.98 30.23 -22.06
CA LYS A 18 22.19 31.32 -21.10
C LYS A 18 22.93 30.80 -19.89
N LYS A 19 24.27 30.97 -19.95
CA LYS A 19 25.18 30.88 -18.80
C LYS A 19 24.75 31.90 -17.75
N MET A 20 24.53 31.49 -16.53
CA MET A 20 24.56 32.43 -15.41
C MET A 20 25.50 31.94 -14.34
N LYS A 21 26.43 32.83 -14.09
CA LYS A 21 27.69 32.69 -13.37
C LYS A 21 27.50 32.45 -11.86
N THR A 22 28.34 31.56 -11.38
CA THR A 22 28.90 31.44 -10.02
C THR A 22 28.94 32.74 -9.21
N ARG A 23 28.49 32.69 -7.96
CA ARG A 23 29.05 33.49 -6.89
C ARG A 23 29.32 32.59 -5.68
N LEU A 24 30.60 32.31 -5.49
CA LEU A 24 31.17 31.89 -4.19
C LEU A 24 31.07 33.07 -3.23
N ALA A 25 30.69 32.80 -1.99
CA ALA A 25 31.07 33.59 -0.85
C ALA A 25 31.39 32.62 0.29
N ALA A 26 32.66 32.47 0.52
CA ALA A 26 33.24 31.86 1.70
C ALA A 26 33.19 32.90 2.83
N ILE A 27 32.81 32.50 4.04
CA ILE A 27 33.19 33.17 5.27
C ILE A 27 33.59 32.10 6.29
N ALA A 28 34.74 32.39 6.86
CA ALA A 28 35.61 31.57 7.65
C ALA A 28 35.18 31.39 9.11
N ALA A 29 35.71 30.34 9.66
CA ALA A 29 35.97 29.91 11.03
C ALA A 29 36.17 31.01 12.12
N VAL A 30 35.71 30.71 13.33
CA VAL A 30 36.33 31.08 14.61
C VAL A 30 36.09 29.95 15.62
N ALA A 31 36.99 29.34 16.01
CA ALA A 31 37.83 28.79 17.02
C ALA A 31 37.34 28.88 18.48
N LEU A 32 37.42 27.73 19.11
CA LEU A 32 38.08 27.41 20.40
C LEU A 32 37.73 28.22 21.64
N SER A 33 37.20 27.56 22.68
CA SER A 33 37.69 27.73 24.06
C SER A 33 37.23 26.55 24.93
N ALA A 34 38.21 25.77 25.35
CA ALA A 34 38.13 24.82 26.46
C ALA A 34 38.26 25.60 27.79
N VAL A 35 37.44 25.23 28.79
CA VAL A 35 37.76 25.50 30.21
C VAL A 35 37.39 24.28 31.02
N LEU A 36 38.42 23.60 31.50
CA LEU A 36 38.38 22.70 32.67
C LEU A 36 38.25 23.54 33.97
N ALA A 37 37.37 23.17 34.86
CA ALA A 37 37.52 23.45 36.27
C ALA A 37 36.88 22.33 37.12
N CYS A 38 37.70 21.61 37.82
CA CYS A 38 37.35 20.70 38.90
C CYS A 38 36.77 21.45 40.10
N GLY A 39 35.77 20.89 40.77
CA GLY A 39 35.29 21.36 42.06
C GLY A 39 34.53 20.25 42.78
N VAL A 40 35.26 19.50 43.61
CA VAL A 40 34.70 18.56 44.58
C VAL A 40 34.26 19.35 45.81
N LEU A 41 33.03 19.15 46.27
CA LEU A 41 32.67 19.27 47.70
C LEU A 41 31.38 18.51 48.02
N ALA A 42 31.47 17.69 49.02
CA ALA A 42 30.42 16.87 49.58
C ALA A 42 29.36 17.68 50.35
N GLY A 43 28.14 17.16 50.38
CA GLY A 43 27.08 17.69 51.26
C GLY A 43 25.83 16.78 51.19
N CYS A 44 25.51 16.18 52.30
CA CYS A 44 24.47 15.19 52.55
C CYS A 44 23.02 15.69 52.40
N SER A 45 22.16 14.73 52.08
CA SER A 45 20.78 14.54 52.60
C SER A 45 19.65 15.41 52.05
N SER A 46 18.78 14.84 51.27
CA SER A 46 17.35 14.64 51.57
C SER A 46 16.61 14.01 50.37
N ASP A 47 15.99 12.95 50.70
CA ASP A 47 14.98 12.15 50.00
C ASP A 47 13.98 13.00 49.22
N LYS A 48 13.90 12.79 47.86
CA LYS A 48 12.72 12.97 47.06
C LYS A 48 12.91 12.27 45.71
N GLY A 49 11.99 11.32 45.45
CA GLY A 49 11.96 10.43 44.31
C GLY A 49 12.35 11.05 42.97
N GLU A 50 13.44 10.58 42.43
CA GLU A 50 13.75 10.74 41.01
C GLU A 50 12.83 9.83 40.20
N GLN A 51 11.86 10.42 39.54
CA GLN A 51 11.25 9.81 38.37
C GLN A 51 12.34 9.74 37.29
N LYS A 52 12.91 8.56 37.17
CA LYS A 52 13.72 8.19 36.03
C LYS A 52 12.83 8.29 34.78
N ALA A 53 12.98 9.34 34.00
CA ALA A 53 12.45 9.40 32.67
C ALA A 53 13.07 8.22 31.91
N GLU A 54 12.26 7.22 31.60
CA GLU A 54 12.64 6.18 30.64
C GLU A 54 12.82 6.88 29.28
N GLN A 55 14.08 7.07 28.92
CA GLN A 55 14.47 7.35 27.57
C GLN A 55 14.00 6.16 26.71
N PRO A 56 13.28 6.35 25.60
CA PRO A 56 12.98 5.25 24.71
C PRO A 56 14.31 4.65 24.27
N GLU A 57 14.50 3.38 24.52
CA GLU A 57 15.60 2.58 24.00
C GLU A 57 15.61 2.72 22.49
N GLN A 58 16.49 3.55 21.99
CA GLN A 58 16.82 3.63 20.58
C GLN A 58 17.55 2.32 20.25
N THR A 59 16.79 1.32 19.82
CA THR A 59 17.36 0.09 19.26
C THR A 59 18.34 0.51 18.17
N ALA A 60 19.60 0.20 18.34
CA ALA A 60 20.66 0.51 17.38
C ALA A 60 20.21 -0.04 16.01
N ALA A 61 20.08 0.84 15.02
CA ALA A 61 19.67 0.45 13.68
C ALA A 61 20.63 -0.61 13.15
N VAL A 62 20.13 -1.79 12.86
CA VAL A 62 20.91 -2.88 12.26
C VAL A 62 21.30 -2.42 10.86
N SER A 63 22.61 -2.34 10.56
CA SER A 63 23.07 -2.05 9.19
C SER A 63 22.94 -3.31 8.34
N LEU A 64 22.20 -3.19 7.23
CA LEU A 64 22.00 -4.22 6.22
C LEU A 64 22.57 -3.78 4.86
N GLU A 65 23.60 -2.92 4.86
CA GLU A 65 24.27 -2.49 3.64
C GLU A 65 24.78 -3.70 2.84
N GLY A 66 24.52 -3.70 1.53
CA GLY A 66 24.89 -4.78 0.63
C GLY A 66 23.96 -6.01 0.68
N LYS A 67 22.94 -6.01 1.53
CA LYS A 67 21.85 -7.00 1.54
C LYS A 67 20.66 -6.51 0.72
N SER A 68 19.83 -7.43 0.26
CA SER A 68 18.60 -7.13 -0.48
C SER A 68 17.48 -8.07 -0.08
N LEU A 69 16.24 -7.57 -0.19
CA LEU A 69 15.01 -8.36 -0.05
C LEU A 69 14.20 -8.29 -1.35
N ASN A 70 13.72 -9.46 -1.79
CA ASN A 70 12.84 -9.62 -2.94
C ASN A 70 11.41 -9.84 -2.43
N ILE A 71 10.54 -8.88 -2.67
CA ILE A 71 9.21 -8.85 -2.07
C ILE A 71 8.15 -8.87 -3.16
N TYR A 72 7.20 -9.77 -3.04
CA TYR A 72 5.96 -9.77 -3.81
C TYR A 72 4.89 -9.02 -3.03
N CYS A 73 4.20 -8.09 -3.67
CA CYS A 73 3.15 -7.32 -3.04
C CYS A 73 1.94 -7.16 -3.96
N GLY A 74 0.74 -7.30 -3.41
CA GLY A 74 -0.50 -7.07 -4.13
C GLY A 74 -0.56 -5.66 -4.71
N ALA A 75 -0.88 -5.53 -6.01
CA ALA A 75 -0.83 -4.26 -6.75
C ALA A 75 -1.72 -3.14 -6.15
N GLY A 76 -2.78 -3.50 -5.42
CA GLY A 76 -3.62 -2.53 -4.71
C GLY A 76 -2.89 -1.76 -3.61
N MET A 77 -1.81 -2.31 -3.08
CA MET A 77 -1.03 -1.77 -1.96
C MET A 77 0.27 -1.06 -2.40
N THR A 78 0.43 -0.78 -3.71
CA THR A 78 1.67 -0.22 -4.27
C THR A 78 2.15 1.02 -3.54
N LYS A 79 1.27 2.01 -3.28
CA LYS A 79 1.66 3.29 -2.67
C LYS A 79 2.12 3.14 -1.21
N PRO A 80 1.32 2.56 -0.30
CA PRO A 80 1.73 2.40 1.09
C PRO A 80 2.96 1.50 1.21
N PHE A 81 3.02 0.41 0.48
CA PHE A 81 4.11 -0.54 0.62
C PHE A 81 5.43 -0.01 0.04
N GLN A 82 5.40 0.79 -1.03
CA GLN A 82 6.59 1.49 -1.52
C GLN A 82 7.16 2.43 -0.46
N GLU A 83 6.31 3.22 0.23
CA GLU A 83 6.77 4.13 1.28
C GLU A 83 7.33 3.35 2.49
N ILE A 84 6.76 2.20 2.84
CA ILE A 84 7.29 1.31 3.89
C ILE A 84 8.69 0.80 3.50
N ALA A 85 8.85 0.34 2.28
CA ALA A 85 10.13 -0.17 1.78
C ALA A 85 11.20 0.92 1.72
N ASP A 86 10.83 2.12 1.28
CA ASP A 86 11.73 3.28 1.24
C ASP A 86 12.19 3.66 2.66
N ALA A 87 11.28 3.63 3.64
CA ALA A 87 11.60 3.90 5.04
C ALA A 87 12.54 2.83 5.63
N PHE A 88 12.31 1.55 5.36
CA PHE A 88 13.20 0.47 5.80
C PHE A 88 14.58 0.59 5.16
N LYS A 89 14.66 0.82 3.85
CA LYS A 89 15.92 1.07 3.14
C LYS A 89 16.67 2.27 3.72
N ALA A 90 16.00 3.37 3.98
CA ALA A 90 16.61 4.56 4.58
C ALA A 90 17.17 4.30 6.00
N GLN A 91 16.53 3.42 6.77
CA GLN A 91 16.93 3.08 8.13
C GLN A 91 18.10 2.08 8.17
N THR A 92 18.17 1.14 7.21
CA THR A 92 19.05 -0.04 7.31
C THR A 92 20.09 -0.15 6.20
N GLY A 93 19.89 0.55 5.07
CA GLY A 93 20.70 0.38 3.85
C GLY A 93 20.34 -0.85 3.02
N CYS A 94 19.33 -1.65 3.41
CA CYS A 94 18.89 -2.83 2.67
C CYS A 94 18.24 -2.45 1.33
N GLU A 95 18.64 -3.09 0.23
CA GLU A 95 17.96 -2.90 -1.06
C GLU A 95 16.61 -3.61 -1.09
N MET A 96 15.57 -2.91 -1.56
CA MET A 96 14.20 -3.40 -1.59
C MET A 96 13.75 -3.62 -3.03
N ASN A 97 13.72 -4.87 -3.48
CA ASN A 97 13.27 -5.27 -4.82
C ASN A 97 11.80 -5.71 -4.74
N ILE A 98 10.87 -4.84 -5.16
CA ILE A 98 9.45 -5.13 -5.01
C ILE A 98 8.81 -5.42 -6.37
N THR A 99 8.10 -6.54 -6.44
CA THR A 99 7.23 -6.89 -7.57
C THR A 99 5.78 -6.67 -7.17
N PHE A 100 5.13 -5.67 -7.77
CA PHE A 100 3.70 -5.41 -7.61
C PHE A 100 2.90 -6.12 -8.71
N ALA A 101 2.04 -7.05 -8.32
CA ALA A 101 1.20 -7.80 -9.26
C ALA A 101 -0.12 -8.24 -8.60
N ASN A 102 -1.03 -8.83 -9.38
CA ASN A 102 -2.18 -9.50 -8.79
C ASN A 102 -1.78 -10.83 -8.12
N ALA A 103 -2.60 -11.30 -7.18
CA ALA A 103 -2.30 -12.48 -6.39
C ALA A 103 -2.01 -13.73 -7.25
N ALA A 104 -2.77 -13.96 -8.32
CA ALA A 104 -2.60 -15.13 -9.17
C ALA A 104 -1.25 -15.13 -9.89
N GLN A 105 -0.77 -13.96 -10.34
CA GLN A 105 0.54 -13.83 -10.96
C GLN A 105 1.66 -14.09 -9.94
N ILE A 106 1.54 -13.52 -8.72
CA ILE A 106 2.50 -13.75 -7.64
C ILE A 106 2.55 -15.23 -7.25
N GLN A 107 1.39 -15.85 -7.04
CA GLN A 107 1.29 -17.27 -6.72
C GLN A 107 1.94 -18.16 -7.80
N THR A 108 1.69 -17.84 -9.07
CA THR A 108 2.32 -18.55 -10.21
C THR A 108 3.83 -18.37 -10.18
N GLN A 109 4.33 -17.17 -9.91
CA GLN A 109 5.75 -16.88 -9.84
C GLN A 109 6.40 -17.65 -8.70
N ILE A 110 5.89 -17.58 -7.48
CA ILE A 110 6.42 -18.30 -6.31
C ILE A 110 6.46 -19.81 -6.59
N ASN A 111 5.36 -20.39 -7.10
CA ASN A 111 5.30 -21.82 -7.40
C ASN A 111 6.28 -22.25 -8.50
N THR A 112 6.61 -21.37 -9.44
CA THR A 112 7.46 -21.68 -10.59
C THR A 112 8.94 -21.46 -10.30
N THR A 113 9.28 -20.29 -9.70
CA THR A 113 10.68 -19.89 -9.48
C THR A 113 11.21 -20.36 -8.14
N GLN A 114 10.33 -20.52 -7.14
CA GLN A 114 10.70 -20.80 -5.75
C GLN A 114 11.71 -19.76 -5.21
N GLU A 115 11.49 -18.49 -5.56
CA GLU A 115 12.30 -17.35 -5.17
C GLU A 115 11.45 -16.32 -4.46
N GLY A 116 12.11 -15.42 -3.71
CA GLY A 116 11.49 -14.33 -2.96
C GLY A 116 11.66 -14.50 -1.46
N ASP A 117 11.55 -13.39 -0.73
CA ASP A 117 11.72 -13.34 0.72
C ASP A 117 10.37 -13.12 1.42
N PHE A 118 9.49 -12.32 0.80
CA PHE A 118 8.16 -12.01 1.34
C PHE A 118 7.06 -12.03 0.29
N PHE A 119 5.85 -12.39 0.75
CA PHE A 119 4.61 -12.13 0.04
C PHE A 119 3.65 -11.33 0.91
N ILE A 120 3.39 -10.07 0.54
CA ILE A 120 2.40 -9.19 1.14
C ILE A 120 1.10 -9.36 0.37
N ALA A 121 0.24 -10.22 0.90
CA ALA A 121 -0.99 -10.62 0.22
C ALA A 121 -2.17 -9.74 0.63
N GLY A 122 -3.16 -9.60 -0.23
CA GLY A 122 -4.39 -8.85 0.07
C GLY A 122 -5.32 -9.56 1.06
N SER A 123 -5.09 -10.86 1.30
CA SER A 123 -5.77 -11.64 2.34
C SER A 123 -5.04 -12.94 2.63
N ALA A 124 -5.30 -13.55 3.80
CA ALA A 124 -4.76 -14.86 4.15
C ALA A 124 -5.20 -15.98 3.17
N ASP A 125 -6.35 -15.83 2.50
CA ASP A 125 -6.81 -16.77 1.49
C ASP A 125 -5.86 -16.84 0.27
N GLU A 126 -5.16 -15.75 -0.03
CA GLU A 126 -4.20 -15.68 -1.13
C GLU A 126 -2.91 -16.44 -0.84
N LEU A 127 -2.62 -16.77 0.41
CA LEU A 127 -1.46 -17.58 0.80
C LEU A 127 -1.70 -19.09 0.58
N LYS A 128 -2.96 -19.54 0.51
CA LYS A 128 -3.30 -20.97 0.40
C LYS A 128 -2.64 -21.68 -0.82
N PRO A 129 -2.65 -21.09 -2.04
CA PRO A 129 -2.03 -21.74 -3.20
C PRO A 129 -0.50 -21.85 -3.14
N VAL A 130 0.14 -21.15 -2.20
CA VAL A 130 1.59 -21.11 -1.99
C VAL A 130 1.97 -21.53 -0.56
N SER A 131 1.06 -22.19 0.15
CA SER A 131 1.24 -22.58 1.56
C SER A 131 2.53 -23.35 1.85
N ASP A 132 2.99 -24.16 0.90
CA ASP A 132 4.22 -24.94 1.04
C ASP A 132 5.49 -24.07 1.07
N TYR A 133 5.37 -22.82 0.61
CA TYR A 133 6.44 -21.83 0.59
C TYR A 133 6.31 -20.78 1.72
N VAL A 134 5.31 -20.86 2.59
CA VAL A 134 5.12 -19.92 3.69
C VAL A 134 5.78 -20.48 4.95
N ALA A 135 6.81 -19.80 5.44
CA ALA A 135 7.50 -20.15 6.69
C ALA A 135 6.79 -19.60 7.93
N ALA A 136 6.34 -18.33 7.82
CA ALA A 136 5.61 -17.62 8.88
C ALA A 136 4.70 -16.58 8.25
N SER A 137 3.66 -16.15 8.98
CA SER A 137 2.76 -15.09 8.51
C SER A 137 2.29 -14.24 9.68
N THR A 138 2.27 -12.92 9.50
CA THR A 138 1.81 -11.94 10.49
C THR A 138 0.84 -10.98 9.84
N ASP A 139 -0.32 -10.79 10.47
CA ASP A 139 -1.31 -9.81 10.00
C ASP A 139 -0.83 -8.39 10.28
N LEU A 140 -0.91 -7.51 9.28
CA LEU A 140 -0.44 -6.12 9.35
C LEU A 140 -1.58 -5.14 9.59
N VAL A 141 -2.58 -5.18 8.72
CA VAL A 141 -3.71 -4.23 8.71
C VAL A 141 -4.98 -4.91 8.24
N LYS A 142 -6.13 -4.28 8.51
CA LYS A 142 -7.41 -4.69 7.94
C LYS A 142 -7.52 -4.28 6.49
N HIS A 143 -8.10 -5.15 5.68
CA HIS A 143 -8.48 -4.89 4.30
C HIS A 143 -10.00 -4.90 4.23
N ILE A 144 -10.60 -3.71 4.19
CA ILE A 144 -12.02 -3.48 4.44
C ILE A 144 -12.74 -3.22 3.12
N PRO A 145 -13.59 -4.14 2.65
CA PRO A 145 -14.43 -3.89 1.50
C PRO A 145 -15.58 -2.96 1.89
N VAL A 146 -15.89 -2.00 1.02
CA VAL A 146 -16.96 -1.02 1.24
C VAL A 146 -17.84 -0.90 0.00
N LEU A 147 -19.14 -0.64 0.24
CA LEU A 147 -20.07 -0.22 -0.78
C LEU A 147 -20.02 1.31 -0.88
N VAL A 148 -19.81 1.81 -2.09
CA VAL A 148 -19.61 3.24 -2.39
C VAL A 148 -20.59 3.68 -3.46
N VAL A 149 -21.13 4.88 -3.29
CA VAL A 149 -22.05 5.52 -4.23
C VAL A 149 -21.59 6.95 -4.53
N PRO A 150 -22.07 7.59 -5.61
CA PRO A 150 -21.97 9.04 -5.78
C PRO A 150 -22.59 9.77 -4.59
N ALA A 151 -22.06 10.96 -4.24
CA ALA A 151 -22.48 11.69 -3.03
C ALA A 151 -23.98 12.02 -2.99
N ASP A 152 -24.61 12.22 -4.14
CA ASP A 152 -26.05 12.47 -4.28
C ASP A 152 -26.89 11.19 -4.28
N ASN A 153 -26.25 10.01 -4.39
CA ASN A 153 -26.90 8.68 -4.35
C ASN A 153 -28.24 8.62 -5.08
N PRO A 154 -28.29 8.88 -6.39
CA PRO A 154 -29.57 9.07 -7.12
C PRO A 154 -30.43 7.80 -7.16
N LYS A 155 -29.83 6.62 -6.97
CA LYS A 155 -30.53 5.33 -6.92
C LYS A 155 -31.04 4.97 -5.53
N GLY A 156 -30.72 5.75 -4.49
CA GLY A 156 -31.13 5.47 -3.11
C GLY A 156 -30.63 4.12 -2.60
N ILE A 157 -29.38 3.78 -2.92
CA ILE A 157 -28.73 2.53 -2.50
C ILE A 157 -28.31 2.69 -1.04
N GLN A 158 -28.61 1.71 -0.20
CA GLN A 158 -28.25 1.69 1.21
C GLN A 158 -27.41 0.45 1.56
N THR A 159 -27.77 -0.69 0.96
CA THR A 159 -27.17 -1.99 1.29
C THR A 159 -26.83 -2.77 0.01
N VAL A 160 -26.08 -3.87 0.17
CA VAL A 160 -25.80 -4.81 -0.93
C VAL A 160 -27.08 -5.31 -1.61
N SER A 161 -28.19 -5.42 -0.87
CA SER A 161 -29.48 -5.85 -1.45
C SER A 161 -30.06 -4.84 -2.44
N ASP A 162 -29.72 -3.57 -2.32
CA ASP A 162 -30.18 -2.50 -3.20
C ASP A 162 -29.46 -2.45 -4.56
N LEU A 163 -28.38 -3.24 -4.74
CA LEU A 163 -27.60 -3.26 -5.98
C LEU A 163 -28.41 -3.68 -7.21
N VAL A 164 -29.55 -4.30 -7.01
CA VAL A 164 -30.54 -4.58 -8.06
C VAL A 164 -31.12 -3.32 -8.72
N LYS A 165 -30.97 -2.14 -8.09
CA LYS A 165 -31.42 -0.83 -8.60
C LYS A 165 -30.42 -0.18 -9.57
N CYS A 166 -29.19 -0.71 -9.63
CA CYS A 166 -28.14 -0.14 -10.48
C CYS A 166 -28.41 -0.40 -11.96
N ASP A 167 -28.26 0.64 -12.77
CA ASP A 167 -28.11 0.50 -14.22
C ASP A 167 -26.66 0.17 -14.58
N THR A 168 -25.70 0.70 -13.79
CA THR A 168 -24.27 0.38 -13.92
C THR A 168 -23.65 0.15 -12.52
N LEU A 169 -23.29 -1.09 -12.25
CA LEU A 169 -22.57 -1.52 -11.03
C LEU A 169 -21.12 -1.80 -11.37
N LEU A 170 -20.20 -1.06 -10.73
CA LEU A 170 -18.77 -1.19 -10.97
C LEU A 170 -18.14 -2.14 -9.96
N LEU A 171 -17.53 -3.23 -10.42
CA LEU A 171 -16.97 -4.27 -9.59
C LEU A 171 -15.54 -4.63 -10.01
N GLY A 172 -14.79 -5.26 -9.11
CA GLY A 172 -13.60 -6.01 -9.48
C GLY A 172 -13.96 -7.23 -10.32
N ASP A 173 -13.11 -7.59 -11.26
CA ASP A 173 -13.26 -8.85 -11.98
C ASP A 173 -13.14 -10.02 -10.98
N PRO A 174 -14.18 -10.86 -10.82
CA PRO A 174 -14.19 -11.94 -9.83
C PRO A 174 -13.21 -13.07 -10.14
N GLU A 175 -12.79 -13.22 -11.40
CA GLU A 175 -11.83 -14.24 -11.78
C GLU A 175 -10.39 -13.84 -11.37
N SER A 176 -10.09 -12.54 -11.39
CA SER A 176 -8.72 -12.05 -11.22
C SER A 176 -8.50 -11.20 -9.97
N THR A 177 -9.55 -10.72 -9.28
CA THR A 177 -9.42 -9.82 -8.15
C THR A 177 -10.09 -10.30 -6.87
N PRO A 178 -9.46 -10.15 -5.70
CA PRO A 178 -10.08 -10.48 -4.41
C PRO A 178 -11.35 -9.69 -4.13
N ILE A 179 -11.35 -8.39 -4.45
CA ILE A 179 -12.54 -7.54 -4.22
C ILE A 179 -13.73 -7.96 -5.08
N GLY A 180 -13.48 -8.42 -6.30
CA GLY A 180 -14.52 -8.99 -7.16
C GLY A 180 -15.12 -10.27 -6.59
N LYS A 181 -14.29 -11.18 -6.08
CA LYS A 181 -14.75 -12.42 -5.40
C LYS A 181 -15.61 -12.09 -4.18
N ILE A 182 -15.20 -11.08 -3.40
CA ILE A 182 -15.95 -10.62 -2.22
C ILE A 182 -17.29 -10.01 -2.66
N ALA A 183 -17.32 -9.19 -3.70
CA ALA A 183 -18.54 -8.59 -4.22
C ALA A 183 -19.56 -9.65 -4.67
N VAL A 184 -19.12 -10.64 -5.45
CA VAL A 184 -19.98 -11.77 -5.87
C VAL A 184 -20.48 -12.54 -4.65
N LYS A 185 -19.60 -12.83 -3.67
CA LYS A 185 -20.00 -13.52 -2.45
C LYS A 185 -21.04 -12.72 -1.69
N ALA A 186 -20.85 -11.43 -1.46
CA ALA A 186 -21.77 -10.57 -0.74
C ALA A 186 -23.16 -10.53 -1.40
N MET A 187 -23.22 -10.34 -2.72
CA MET A 187 -24.47 -10.37 -3.49
C MET A 187 -25.16 -11.76 -3.46
N THR A 188 -24.37 -12.83 -3.46
CA THR A 188 -24.90 -14.21 -3.36
C THR A 188 -25.49 -14.47 -1.98
N ASP A 189 -24.80 -14.07 -0.92
CA ASP A 189 -25.24 -14.28 0.47
C ASP A 189 -26.58 -13.55 0.77
N VAL A 190 -26.82 -12.39 0.13
CA VAL A 190 -28.10 -11.68 0.25
C VAL A 190 -29.12 -12.03 -0.86
N GLY A 191 -28.77 -12.97 -1.75
CA GLY A 191 -29.68 -13.53 -2.76
C GLY A 191 -29.96 -12.65 -3.99
N VAL A 192 -29.18 -11.59 -4.25
CA VAL A 192 -29.40 -10.67 -5.38
C VAL A 192 -28.48 -10.91 -6.59
N MET A 193 -27.47 -11.76 -6.46
CA MET A 193 -26.46 -11.95 -7.51
C MET A 193 -27.04 -12.31 -8.87
N GLU A 194 -27.97 -13.26 -8.92
CA GLU A 194 -28.59 -13.68 -10.19
C GLU A 194 -29.40 -12.58 -10.83
N GLN A 195 -30.14 -11.78 -10.06
CA GLN A 195 -30.91 -10.65 -10.60
C GLN A 195 -30.00 -9.57 -11.15
N VAL A 196 -28.93 -9.19 -10.43
CA VAL A 196 -27.93 -8.21 -10.87
C VAL A 196 -27.20 -8.70 -12.12
N LYS A 197 -26.89 -10.00 -12.20
CA LYS A 197 -26.26 -10.59 -13.39
C LYS A 197 -27.19 -10.57 -14.61
N GLN A 198 -28.46 -10.89 -14.42
CA GLN A 198 -29.46 -10.92 -15.51
C GLN A 198 -29.78 -9.52 -16.04
N SER A 199 -29.69 -8.48 -15.20
CA SER A 199 -29.88 -7.09 -15.65
C SER A 199 -28.80 -6.61 -16.61
N GLY A 200 -27.63 -7.26 -16.62
CA GLY A 200 -26.47 -6.83 -17.42
C GLY A 200 -25.80 -5.55 -16.92
N SER A 201 -26.11 -5.13 -15.68
CA SER A 201 -25.59 -3.88 -15.10
C SER A 201 -24.12 -3.94 -14.68
N ILE A 202 -23.52 -5.12 -14.57
CA ILE A 202 -22.15 -5.27 -14.07
C ILE A 202 -21.12 -4.83 -15.11
N THR A 203 -20.26 -3.91 -14.70
CA THR A 203 -19.03 -3.52 -15.41
C THR A 203 -17.83 -3.85 -14.52
N THR A 204 -16.84 -4.55 -15.05
CA THR A 204 -15.68 -4.99 -14.27
C THR A 204 -14.39 -4.27 -14.63
N SER A 205 -13.49 -4.15 -13.64
CA SER A 205 -12.12 -3.68 -13.82
C SER A 205 -11.15 -4.57 -13.04
N THR A 206 -9.89 -4.51 -13.42
CA THR A 206 -8.83 -5.34 -12.82
C THR A 206 -8.22 -4.75 -11.55
N THR A 207 -8.56 -3.50 -11.19
CA THR A 207 -8.03 -2.84 -9.97
C THR A 207 -9.08 -1.99 -9.27
N ALA A 208 -9.11 -2.05 -7.93
CA ALA A 208 -10.02 -1.24 -7.10
C ALA A 208 -9.82 0.29 -7.28
N PRO A 209 -8.60 0.82 -7.42
CA PRO A 209 -8.42 2.25 -7.72
C PRO A 209 -9.10 2.71 -9.02
N GLN A 210 -9.08 1.90 -10.09
CA GLN A 210 -9.75 2.23 -11.36
C GLN A 210 -11.28 2.24 -11.21
N ILE A 211 -11.82 1.32 -10.41
CA ILE A 211 -13.26 1.25 -10.11
C ILE A 211 -13.71 2.52 -9.39
N ALA A 212 -13.00 2.90 -8.32
CA ALA A 212 -13.30 4.12 -7.58
C ALA A 212 -13.15 5.39 -8.43
N GLU A 213 -12.16 5.42 -9.33
CA GLU A 213 -11.97 6.51 -10.29
C GLU A 213 -13.13 6.62 -11.28
N ALA A 214 -13.59 5.50 -11.84
CA ALA A 214 -14.72 5.45 -12.76
C ALA A 214 -16.01 5.94 -12.08
N LEU A 215 -16.27 5.47 -10.84
CA LEU A 215 -17.43 5.93 -10.07
C LEU A 215 -17.38 7.45 -9.80
N ALA A 216 -16.20 7.98 -9.40
CA ALA A 216 -16.00 9.41 -9.16
C ALA A 216 -16.22 10.27 -10.43
N LYS A 217 -16.03 9.70 -11.62
CA LYS A 217 -16.34 10.33 -12.91
C LYS A 217 -17.81 10.22 -13.33
N GLY A 218 -18.65 9.56 -12.55
CA GLY A 218 -20.05 9.34 -12.86
C GLY A 218 -20.31 8.20 -13.85
N GLU A 219 -19.38 7.25 -13.97
CA GLU A 219 -19.50 6.12 -14.90
C GLU A 219 -20.28 4.94 -14.31
N GLY A 220 -20.91 5.12 -13.12
CA GLY A 220 -21.70 4.09 -12.45
C GLY A 220 -22.57 4.61 -11.32
N ASP A 221 -23.49 3.77 -10.86
CA ASP A 221 -24.43 4.06 -9.77
C ASP A 221 -23.89 3.65 -8.39
N ALA A 222 -23.09 2.59 -8.35
CA ALA A 222 -22.44 2.09 -7.14
C ALA A 222 -21.17 1.28 -7.49
N ALA A 223 -20.33 1.10 -6.48
CA ALA A 223 -19.16 0.24 -6.59
C ALA A 223 -18.89 -0.50 -5.27
N ILE A 224 -18.26 -1.67 -5.36
CA ILE A 224 -17.64 -2.34 -4.21
C ILE A 224 -16.12 -2.26 -4.42
N VAL A 225 -15.46 -1.58 -3.47
CA VAL A 225 -14.00 -1.33 -3.50
C VAL A 225 -13.41 -1.51 -2.11
N TRP A 226 -12.10 -1.44 -1.98
CA TRP A 226 -11.45 -1.36 -0.69
C TRP A 226 -11.57 0.06 -0.11
N LYS A 227 -11.70 0.18 1.21
CA LYS A 227 -11.91 1.44 1.94
C LYS A 227 -10.86 2.50 1.60
N GLU A 228 -9.59 2.11 1.52
CA GLU A 228 -8.48 3.00 1.17
C GLU A 228 -8.54 3.56 -0.25
N ASN A 229 -9.34 2.96 -1.12
CA ASN A 229 -9.58 3.45 -2.48
C ASN A 229 -10.82 4.34 -2.60
N ALA A 230 -11.69 4.33 -1.59
CA ALA A 230 -12.98 5.01 -1.60
C ALA A 230 -12.93 6.51 -1.22
N GLY A 231 -11.81 6.99 -0.66
CA GLY A 231 -11.61 8.37 -0.22
C GLY A 231 -11.40 9.36 -1.38
N LYS A 232 -12.34 9.39 -2.32
CA LYS A 232 -12.33 10.32 -3.47
C LYS A 232 -13.45 11.34 -3.32
N ASP A 233 -13.20 12.57 -3.79
CA ASP A 233 -14.20 13.62 -3.82
C ASP A 233 -15.43 13.18 -4.63
N GLY A 234 -16.61 13.49 -4.13
CA GLY A 234 -17.87 13.14 -4.78
C GLY A 234 -18.36 11.72 -4.55
N LEU A 235 -17.68 10.94 -3.72
CA LEU A 235 -18.10 9.60 -3.30
C LEU A 235 -18.52 9.56 -1.83
N THR A 236 -19.46 8.66 -1.51
CA THR A 236 -19.92 8.37 -0.16
C THR A 236 -19.77 6.87 0.10
N ILE A 237 -19.09 6.52 1.19
CA ILE A 237 -19.05 5.16 1.72
C ILE A 237 -20.36 4.92 2.50
N LEU A 238 -21.05 3.84 2.19
CA LEU A 238 -22.26 3.44 2.89
C LEU A 238 -21.89 2.56 4.10
N GLU A 239 -22.19 3.07 5.29
CA GLU A 239 -22.06 2.30 6.54
C GLU A 239 -23.25 1.34 6.71
N ASN A 240 -23.01 0.24 7.42
CA ASN A 240 -24.02 -0.83 7.64
C ASN A 240 -24.61 -1.38 6.34
N SER A 241 -23.80 -1.38 5.29
CA SER A 241 -24.22 -1.85 3.96
C SER A 241 -24.25 -3.36 3.81
N GLY A 242 -23.72 -4.10 4.80
CA GLY A 242 -23.53 -5.55 4.79
C GLY A 242 -22.12 -5.97 4.34
N MET A 243 -21.27 -5.02 3.95
CA MET A 243 -19.88 -5.32 3.54
C MET A 243 -18.96 -5.59 4.73
N GLU A 244 -19.35 -5.19 5.94
CA GLU A 244 -18.61 -5.35 7.20
C GLU A 244 -18.32 -6.82 7.52
N ASN A 245 -19.16 -7.73 7.02
CA ASN A 245 -19.00 -9.18 7.20
C ASN A 245 -17.86 -9.79 6.37
N TYR A 246 -17.24 -9.01 5.48
CA TYR A 246 -16.26 -9.49 4.52
C TYR A 246 -14.87 -8.86 4.72
N VAL A 247 -14.64 -8.22 5.86
CA VAL A 247 -13.33 -7.68 6.24
C VAL A 247 -12.31 -8.80 6.25
N LYS A 248 -11.16 -8.53 5.63
CA LYS A 248 -9.97 -9.40 5.60
C LYS A 248 -8.83 -8.71 6.33
N THR A 249 -7.74 -9.43 6.53
CA THR A 249 -6.46 -8.88 6.96
C THR A 249 -5.43 -9.01 5.84
N VAL A 250 -4.52 -8.05 5.78
CA VAL A 250 -3.35 -8.07 4.90
C VAL A 250 -2.23 -8.77 5.65
N PRO A 251 -1.83 -9.99 5.28
CA PRO A 251 -0.70 -10.66 5.90
C PRO A 251 0.60 -10.30 5.22
N SER A 252 1.68 -10.26 6.01
CA SER A 252 3.06 -10.40 5.56
C SER A 252 3.47 -11.86 5.74
N ALA A 253 3.69 -12.58 4.67
CA ALA A 253 4.18 -13.94 4.70
C ALA A 253 5.68 -13.99 4.39
N GLU A 254 6.47 -14.52 5.31
CA GLU A 254 7.87 -14.88 5.09
C GLU A 254 7.94 -16.15 4.25
N LEU A 255 8.76 -16.15 3.20
CA LEU A 255 8.86 -17.30 2.31
C LEU A 255 10.02 -18.23 2.74
N THR A 256 9.82 -19.54 2.57
CA THR A 256 10.84 -20.57 2.91
C THR A 256 12.08 -20.49 2.02
N CYS A 257 11.97 -19.84 0.87
CA CYS A 257 13.06 -19.62 -0.09
C CYS A 257 13.85 -18.33 0.17
N ALA A 258 13.57 -17.62 1.27
CA ALA A 258 14.28 -16.40 1.64
C ALA A 258 15.78 -16.64 1.81
N ALA A 259 16.59 -15.75 1.22
CA ALA A 259 18.03 -15.95 1.12
C ALA A 259 18.80 -15.44 2.36
N ASP A 260 18.30 -14.39 3.04
CA ASP A 260 19.01 -13.72 4.14
C ASP A 260 18.12 -13.63 5.39
N ALA A 261 18.36 -14.53 6.34
CA ALA A 261 17.56 -14.63 7.57
C ALA A 261 17.63 -13.36 8.45
N ASP A 262 18.77 -12.65 8.46
CA ASP A 262 18.93 -11.43 9.27
C ASP A 262 18.11 -10.28 8.64
N ALA A 263 18.15 -10.14 7.32
CA ALA A 263 17.34 -9.13 6.61
C ALA A 263 15.85 -9.42 6.73
N VAL A 264 15.44 -10.69 6.61
CA VAL A 264 14.04 -11.12 6.81
C VAL A 264 13.57 -10.79 8.22
N LYS A 265 14.32 -11.17 9.23
CA LYS A 265 13.99 -10.87 10.63
C LYS A 265 13.86 -9.37 10.87
N ALA A 266 14.85 -8.58 10.44
CA ALA A 266 14.85 -7.13 10.62
C ALA A 266 13.64 -6.47 9.92
N PHE A 267 13.26 -6.96 8.73
CA PHE A 267 12.10 -6.42 8.02
C PHE A 267 10.78 -6.83 8.68
N SER A 268 10.64 -8.07 9.15
CA SER A 268 9.48 -8.52 9.93
C SER A 268 9.28 -7.67 11.19
N GLU A 269 10.36 -7.37 11.92
CA GLU A 269 10.34 -6.49 13.10
C GLU A 269 9.97 -5.05 12.69
N PHE A 270 10.53 -4.53 11.59
CA PHE A 270 10.21 -3.18 11.09
C PHE A 270 8.74 -3.02 10.73
N LEU A 271 8.11 -4.03 10.12
CA LEU A 271 6.69 -3.99 9.77
C LEU A 271 5.77 -3.83 11.00
N GLN A 272 6.25 -4.14 12.21
CA GLN A 272 5.52 -3.97 13.46
C GLN A 272 5.81 -2.63 14.16
N THR A 273 6.73 -1.81 13.63
CA THR A 273 7.06 -0.50 14.21
C THR A 273 5.96 0.53 13.98
N GLU A 274 5.95 1.55 14.83
CA GLU A 274 5.06 2.71 14.65
C GLU A 274 5.29 3.42 13.31
N THR A 275 6.50 3.40 12.77
CA THR A 275 6.81 3.96 11.44
C THR A 275 6.00 3.25 10.36
N ALA A 276 6.07 1.93 10.29
CA ALA A 276 5.32 1.16 9.29
C ALA A 276 3.80 1.26 9.50
N LYS A 277 3.33 1.19 10.75
CA LYS A 277 1.91 1.34 11.10
C LYS A 277 1.35 2.70 10.69
N ASN A 278 2.08 3.78 10.97
CA ASN A 278 1.66 5.14 10.61
C ASN A 278 1.61 5.35 9.09
N ILE A 279 2.47 4.68 8.32
CA ILE A 279 2.38 4.70 6.86
C ILE A 279 1.07 4.03 6.41
N TRP A 280 0.73 2.85 6.93
CA TRP A 280 -0.54 2.21 6.61
C TRP A 280 -1.75 3.10 6.93
N ILE A 281 -1.79 3.71 8.13
CA ILE A 281 -2.86 4.62 8.57
C ILE A 281 -2.96 5.84 7.62
N LYS A 282 -1.83 6.43 7.23
CA LYS A 282 -1.76 7.55 6.27
C LYS A 282 -2.47 7.24 4.95
N PHE A 283 -2.42 5.99 4.51
CA PHE A 283 -3.08 5.54 3.29
C PHE A 283 -4.50 4.99 3.50
N GLY A 284 -5.10 5.16 4.69
CA GLY A 284 -6.49 4.83 4.99
C GLY A 284 -6.73 3.41 5.48
N TYR A 285 -5.67 2.65 5.78
CA TYR A 285 -5.80 1.32 6.38
C TYR A 285 -6.05 1.41 7.89
N GLU A 286 -6.71 0.42 8.44
CA GLU A 286 -6.90 0.24 9.88
C GLU A 286 -5.98 -0.87 10.39
N LEU A 287 -5.40 -0.67 11.55
CA LEU A 287 -4.59 -1.70 12.21
C LEU A 287 -5.46 -2.89 12.63
N VAL A 288 -4.85 -4.06 12.72
CA VAL A 288 -5.48 -5.30 13.23
C VAL A 288 -5.75 -5.19 14.72
#